data_58d3d586c763f0820a302280c9988399
#
_entry.id   58d3d586c763f0820a302280c9988399
#
_cell.length_a   1.000
_cell.length_b   1.000
_cell.length_c   1.000
_cell.angle_alpha   90.00
_cell.angle_beta   90.00
_cell.angle_gamma   90.00
#
_symmetry.space_group_name_H-M   'P 1'
#
loop_
_entity.id
_entity.type
_entity.pdbx_description
1 polymer ?
#
loop_
_entity_poly.entity_id
_entity_poly.type
_entity_poly.pdbx_seq_one_letter_code
_entity_poly.pdbx_strand_id
1 'polypeptide(L)'
;MQIQAVNNNVEFGKSKARKAREAAIRRQEDMILSLRDKDIMVLSTEMAKVQTNDKKHQNITTGLIASLPILAGLQSAIGSRGMDGKAVAKTLAEEAPKDITTKFFKNIGKNLKGPAARVAVGVASALSLVGLFAIVDGAVAAKSAATNNCEGARNFERKHPATTMLGTIGLALVGAHYIPKGISALTDKISAKNIGKMQKSLTKFGEKFNNNSFVKSMESGWNKMAQSAPSSLKSVGKYALALAPLAVVVGTLAHAFDHSAKKNRVAAQNFREVKDLQMEILNQRRINCQKANVAMANKLNARNA
;
A
#
# COMPACT_ATOMS: atom_id res chain seq x y z
N MET A 1 24.42 -5.37 -21.01
CA MET A 1 25.78 -4.83 -20.84
C MET A 1 26.75 -5.85 -21.43
N GLN A 2 27.28 -5.61 -22.61
CA GLN A 2 28.26 -6.52 -23.22
C GLN A 2 29.63 -6.28 -22.60
N ILE A 3 30.14 -7.25 -21.85
CA ILE A 3 31.53 -7.26 -21.38
C ILE A 3 32.38 -7.87 -22.51
N GLN A 4 33.05 -7.02 -23.27
CA GLN A 4 34.01 -7.47 -24.24
C GLN A 4 35.16 -8.18 -23.53
N ALA A 5 35.42 -9.44 -23.92
CA ALA A 5 36.56 -10.23 -23.47
C ALA A 5 37.86 -9.50 -23.81
N VAL A 6 38.61 -9.11 -22.80
CA VAL A 6 39.89 -8.45 -22.94
C VAL A 6 40.96 -9.54 -23.18
N ASN A 7 41.42 -9.67 -24.41
CA ASN A 7 42.57 -10.49 -24.75
C ASN A 7 43.84 -9.93 -24.07
N ASN A 8 44.35 -10.66 -23.07
CA ASN A 8 45.59 -10.34 -22.38
C ASN A 8 46.83 -10.80 -23.23
N ASN A 9 47.07 -10.14 -24.33
CA ASN A 9 48.43 -10.16 -24.89
C ASN A 9 49.29 -9.17 -24.09
N VAL A 10 50.38 -9.66 -23.50
CA VAL A 10 51.34 -8.85 -22.74
C VAL A 10 52.06 -7.95 -23.75
N GLU A 11 51.50 -6.78 -24.02
CA GLU A 11 52.14 -5.70 -24.76
C GLU A 11 52.80 -4.74 -23.79
N PHE A 12 54.14 -4.66 -23.89
CA PHE A 12 54.92 -3.57 -23.36
C PHE A 12 54.39 -2.27 -23.99
N GLY A 13 53.80 -1.36 -23.19
CA GLY A 13 53.42 -0.05 -23.72
C GLY A 13 51.93 0.31 -23.62
N LYS A 14 51.14 -0.32 -22.72
CA LYS A 14 49.77 0.13 -22.48
C LYS A 14 49.70 1.60 -22.08
N SER A 15 48.98 2.42 -22.83
CA SER A 15 48.80 3.85 -22.52
C SER A 15 48.29 4.05 -21.11
N LYS A 16 48.60 5.17 -20.43
CA LYS A 16 48.11 5.53 -19.10
C LYS A 16 46.56 5.43 -19.02
N ALA A 17 45.88 5.80 -20.10
CA ALA A 17 44.41 5.71 -20.20
C ALA A 17 43.91 4.25 -20.17
N ARG A 18 44.59 3.32 -20.84
CA ARG A 18 44.21 1.89 -20.83
C ARG A 18 44.40 1.28 -19.44
N LYS A 19 45.52 1.59 -18.76
CA LYS A 19 45.80 1.14 -17.39
C LYS A 19 44.74 1.68 -16.42
N ALA A 20 44.34 2.96 -16.54
CA ALA A 20 43.33 3.56 -15.73
C ALA A 20 41.95 2.90 -15.93
N ARG A 21 41.57 2.58 -17.18
CA ARG A 21 40.33 1.87 -17.52
C ARG A 21 40.33 0.45 -16.96
N GLU A 22 41.40 -0.30 -17.09
CA GLU A 22 41.53 -1.66 -16.52
C GLU A 22 41.43 -1.62 -14.99
N ALA A 23 42.03 -0.64 -14.33
CA ALA A 23 41.93 -0.45 -12.88
C ALA A 23 40.51 -0.09 -12.45
N ALA A 24 39.79 0.73 -13.22
CA ALA A 24 38.40 1.07 -12.95
C ALA A 24 37.47 -0.16 -13.05
N ILE A 25 37.69 -0.98 -14.11
CA ILE A 25 36.93 -2.24 -14.29
C ILE A 25 37.16 -3.17 -13.10
N ARG A 26 38.41 -3.39 -12.69
CA ARG A 26 38.73 -4.24 -11.53
C ARG A 26 38.10 -3.75 -10.25
N ARG A 27 38.07 -2.44 -10.01
CA ARG A 27 37.40 -1.86 -8.83
C ARG A 27 35.91 -2.14 -8.86
N GLN A 28 35.26 -2.05 -10.02
CA GLN A 28 33.83 -2.37 -10.17
C GLN A 28 33.57 -3.87 -9.92
N GLU A 29 34.39 -4.75 -10.46
CA GLU A 29 34.33 -6.18 -10.22
C GLU A 29 34.52 -6.51 -8.73
N ASP A 30 35.51 -5.91 -8.06
CA ASP A 30 35.75 -6.11 -6.63
C ASP A 30 34.56 -5.62 -5.79
N MET A 31 33.96 -4.50 -6.16
CA MET A 31 32.77 -3.99 -5.50
C MET A 31 31.59 -4.98 -5.65
N ILE A 32 31.36 -5.51 -6.86
CA ILE A 32 30.31 -6.51 -7.10
C ILE A 32 30.56 -7.78 -6.29
N LEU A 33 31.82 -8.28 -6.26
CA LEU A 33 32.20 -9.48 -5.51
C LEU A 33 32.11 -9.29 -3.98
N SER A 34 32.26 -8.06 -3.50
CA SER A 34 32.16 -7.74 -2.07
C SER A 34 30.72 -7.70 -1.55
N LEU A 35 29.72 -7.64 -2.45
CA LEU A 35 28.31 -7.62 -2.05
C LEU A 35 27.90 -8.95 -1.44
N ARG A 36 27.38 -8.90 -0.23
CA ARG A 36 26.77 -10.06 0.45
C ARG A 36 25.35 -10.28 -0.06
N ASP A 37 24.81 -11.45 0.12
CA ASP A 37 23.44 -11.81 -0.31
C ASP A 37 22.38 -10.82 0.21
N LYS A 38 22.57 -10.32 1.45
CA LYS A 38 21.69 -9.32 2.03
C LYS A 38 21.74 -8.00 1.25
N ASP A 39 22.92 -7.56 0.88
CA ASP A 39 23.13 -6.30 0.16
C ASP A 39 22.58 -6.39 -1.27
N ILE A 40 22.81 -7.55 -1.92
CA ILE A 40 22.24 -7.86 -3.25
C ILE A 40 20.70 -7.86 -3.18
N MET A 41 20.12 -8.44 -2.13
CA MET A 41 18.67 -8.48 -1.96
C MET A 41 18.07 -7.07 -1.79
N VAL A 42 18.73 -6.21 -1.01
CA VAL A 42 18.30 -4.81 -0.85
C VAL A 42 18.40 -4.07 -2.18
N LEU A 43 19.54 -4.16 -2.85
CA LEU A 43 19.76 -3.52 -4.15
C LEU A 43 18.73 -3.98 -5.19
N SER A 44 18.51 -5.29 -5.30
CA SER A 44 17.55 -5.89 -6.24
C SER A 44 16.12 -5.40 -5.97
N THR A 45 15.76 -5.22 -4.70
CA THR A 45 14.45 -4.69 -4.30
C THR A 45 14.32 -3.21 -4.68
N GLU A 46 15.33 -2.39 -4.44
CA GLU A 46 15.31 -0.97 -4.83
C GLU A 46 15.26 -0.82 -6.36
N MET A 47 16.03 -1.60 -7.11
CA MET A 47 15.94 -1.63 -8.57
C MET A 47 14.55 -2.03 -9.05
N ALA A 48 13.94 -3.05 -8.45
CA ALA A 48 12.58 -3.48 -8.78
C ALA A 48 11.54 -2.38 -8.52
N LYS A 49 11.68 -1.59 -7.46
CA LYS A 49 10.79 -0.44 -7.18
C LYS A 49 10.84 0.59 -8.30
N VAL A 50 12.04 0.88 -8.82
CA VAL A 50 12.22 1.82 -9.94
C VAL A 50 11.65 1.23 -11.24
N GLN A 51 11.99 -0.02 -11.57
CA GLN A 51 11.56 -0.69 -12.80
C GLN A 51 10.05 -0.90 -12.87
N THR A 52 9.38 -1.10 -11.73
CA THR A 52 7.92 -1.28 -11.67
C THR A 52 7.15 0.02 -11.42
N ASN A 53 7.83 1.18 -11.39
CA ASN A 53 7.19 2.46 -11.06
C ASN A 53 6.41 2.43 -9.73
N ASP A 54 6.99 1.81 -8.69
CA ASP A 54 6.35 1.53 -7.41
C ASP A 54 5.68 2.77 -6.80
N LYS A 55 6.33 3.95 -6.86
CA LYS A 55 5.76 5.22 -6.39
C LYS A 55 4.43 5.59 -7.08
N LYS A 56 4.34 5.38 -8.40
CA LYS A 56 3.11 5.67 -9.15
C LYS A 56 1.97 4.76 -8.69
N HIS A 57 2.24 3.47 -8.54
CA HIS A 57 1.25 2.49 -8.09
C HIS A 57 0.84 2.72 -6.63
N GLN A 58 1.77 3.06 -5.75
CA GLN A 58 1.47 3.45 -4.37
C GLN A 58 0.56 4.69 -4.33
N ASN A 59 0.85 5.72 -5.12
CA ASN A 59 0.03 6.92 -5.17
C ASN A 59 -1.39 6.62 -5.68
N ILE A 60 -1.54 5.76 -6.70
CA ILE A 60 -2.85 5.33 -7.21
C ILE A 60 -3.60 4.57 -6.12
N THR A 61 -2.98 3.59 -5.49
CA THR A 61 -3.57 2.79 -4.41
C THR A 61 -3.99 3.69 -3.23
N THR A 62 -3.10 4.58 -2.79
CA THR A 62 -3.40 5.55 -1.72
C THR A 62 -4.54 6.47 -2.11
N GLY A 63 -4.57 6.99 -3.34
CA GLY A 63 -5.65 7.84 -3.84
C GLY A 63 -6.99 7.11 -3.88
N LEU A 64 -7.02 5.87 -4.34
CA LEU A 64 -8.23 5.03 -4.33
C LEU A 64 -8.72 4.77 -2.91
N ILE A 65 -7.84 4.36 -2.01
CA ILE A 65 -8.18 4.14 -0.59
C ILE A 65 -8.69 5.42 0.06
N ALA A 66 -8.04 6.56 -0.17
CA ALA A 66 -8.45 7.85 0.38
C ALA A 66 -9.80 8.34 -0.19
N SER A 67 -10.19 7.93 -1.40
CA SER A 67 -11.47 8.29 -2.00
C SER A 67 -12.65 7.50 -1.41
N LEU A 68 -12.42 6.30 -0.89
CA LEU A 68 -13.48 5.42 -0.38
C LEU A 68 -14.30 6.03 0.76
N PRO A 69 -13.71 6.63 1.82
CA PRO A 69 -14.47 7.30 2.86
C PRO A 69 -15.35 8.44 2.33
N ILE A 70 -14.84 9.17 1.34
CA ILE A 70 -15.59 10.29 0.71
C ILE A 70 -16.79 9.73 -0.06
N LEU A 71 -16.60 8.68 -0.85
CA LEU A 71 -17.67 8.04 -1.61
C LEU A 71 -18.74 7.45 -0.69
N ALA A 72 -18.33 6.72 0.34
CA ALA A 72 -19.26 6.15 1.31
C ALA A 72 -20.00 7.24 2.09
N GLY A 73 -19.32 8.31 2.48
CA GLY A 73 -19.93 9.46 3.14
C GLY A 73 -20.96 10.16 2.24
N LEU A 74 -20.66 10.36 0.97
CA LEU A 74 -21.60 10.93 -0.01
C LEU A 74 -22.80 10.02 -0.23
N GLN A 75 -22.57 8.71 -0.38
CA GLN A 75 -23.64 7.73 -0.56
C GLN A 75 -24.59 7.71 0.64
N SER A 76 -24.04 7.64 1.85
CA SER A 76 -24.83 7.66 3.08
C SER A 76 -25.59 8.98 3.26
N ALA A 77 -24.97 10.12 2.92
CA ALA A 77 -25.62 11.43 2.96
C ALA A 77 -26.78 11.54 1.97
N ILE A 78 -26.64 10.97 0.77
CA ILE A 78 -27.70 10.95 -0.25
C ILE A 78 -28.83 9.99 0.17
N GLY A 79 -28.46 8.79 0.65
CA GLY A 79 -29.42 7.77 1.08
C GLY A 79 -30.24 8.16 2.33
N SER A 80 -29.72 9.05 3.16
CA SER A 80 -30.39 9.51 4.39
C SER A 80 -31.34 10.71 4.16
N ARG A 81 -31.77 10.95 2.94
CA ARG A 81 -32.70 12.02 2.61
C ARG A 81 -34.03 11.87 3.37
N GLY A 82 -34.47 12.93 4.03
CA GLY A 82 -35.74 12.95 4.80
C GLY A 82 -35.67 12.31 6.18
N MET A 83 -34.50 11.85 6.65
CA MET A 83 -34.36 11.36 8.01
C MET A 83 -34.54 12.47 9.05
N ASP A 84 -35.28 12.16 10.13
CA ASP A 84 -35.36 13.00 11.31
C ASP A 84 -34.19 12.77 12.26
N GLY A 85 -34.08 13.58 13.31
CA GLY A 85 -33.01 13.49 14.28
C GLY A 85 -32.92 12.15 15.01
N LYS A 86 -34.07 11.46 15.21
CA LYS A 86 -34.10 10.14 15.86
C LYS A 86 -33.60 9.06 14.90
N ALA A 87 -34.03 9.11 13.62
CA ALA A 87 -33.55 8.21 12.59
C ALA A 87 -32.04 8.38 12.36
N VAL A 88 -31.56 9.65 12.33
CA VAL A 88 -30.11 9.94 12.24
C VAL A 88 -29.35 9.36 13.43
N ALA A 89 -29.86 9.58 14.66
CA ALA A 89 -29.19 9.04 15.86
C ALA A 89 -29.14 7.52 15.87
N LYS A 90 -30.15 6.85 15.32
CA LYS A 90 -30.20 5.40 15.15
C LYS A 90 -29.17 4.94 14.11
N THR A 91 -29.16 5.54 12.92
CA THR A 91 -28.23 5.21 11.85
C THR A 91 -26.77 5.44 12.28
N LEU A 92 -26.47 6.57 12.93
CA LEU A 92 -25.14 6.85 13.46
C LEU A 92 -24.71 5.82 14.52
N ALA A 93 -25.66 5.29 15.30
CA ALA A 93 -25.39 4.25 16.29
C ALA A 93 -25.18 2.85 15.67
N GLU A 94 -25.80 2.60 14.52
CA GLU A 94 -25.69 1.33 13.79
C GLU A 94 -24.44 1.29 12.89
N GLU A 95 -24.11 2.41 12.24
CA GLU A 95 -22.92 2.53 11.39
C GLU A 95 -21.62 2.72 12.17
N ALA A 96 -21.68 3.32 13.36
CA ALA A 96 -20.53 3.31 14.26
C ALA A 96 -20.28 1.87 14.71
N PRO A 97 -19.04 1.37 14.67
CA PRO A 97 -18.69 0.08 15.28
C PRO A 97 -19.30 0.03 16.67
N LYS A 98 -20.00 -1.05 17.01
CA LYS A 98 -20.90 -1.15 18.18
C LYS A 98 -20.31 -0.64 19.52
N ASP A 99 -19.01 -0.57 19.59
CA ASP A 99 -18.25 -0.12 20.78
C ASP A 99 -17.65 1.30 20.62
N ILE A 100 -17.69 1.92 19.42
CA ILE A 100 -17.20 3.29 19.23
C ILE A 100 -18.35 4.28 19.38
N THR A 101 -18.38 4.99 20.51
CA THR A 101 -19.01 6.31 20.60
C THR A 101 -20.52 6.36 20.34
N THR A 102 -21.24 5.27 20.58
CA THR A 102 -22.70 5.23 20.41
C THR A 102 -23.38 6.41 21.14
N LYS A 103 -22.91 6.78 22.35
CA LYS A 103 -23.39 7.92 23.09
C LYS A 103 -23.06 9.25 22.42
N PHE A 104 -21.85 9.42 21.96
CA PHE A 104 -21.37 10.63 21.25
C PHE A 104 -22.17 10.88 19.98
N PHE A 105 -22.30 9.89 19.12
CA PHE A 105 -23.08 10.01 17.89
C PHE A 105 -24.57 10.15 18.12
N LYS A 106 -25.13 9.46 19.10
CA LYS A 106 -26.51 9.68 19.53
C LYS A 106 -26.75 11.11 20.00
N ASN A 107 -25.84 11.68 20.78
CA ASN A 107 -25.93 13.05 21.26
C ASN A 107 -25.79 14.07 20.13
N ILE A 108 -24.92 13.84 19.16
CA ILE A 108 -24.83 14.71 17.97
C ILE A 108 -26.09 14.62 17.14
N GLY A 109 -26.59 13.41 16.86
CA GLY A 109 -27.76 13.19 16.01
C GLY A 109 -29.09 13.66 16.59
N LYS A 110 -29.20 13.71 17.92
CA LYS A 110 -30.48 13.93 18.63
C LYS A 110 -31.27 15.18 18.22
N ASN A 111 -30.54 16.25 17.85
CA ASN A 111 -31.14 17.55 17.52
C ASN A 111 -30.91 17.96 16.06
N LEU A 112 -30.32 17.07 15.23
CA LEU A 112 -30.08 17.37 13.82
C LEU A 112 -31.29 17.01 12.97
N LYS A 113 -31.64 17.90 12.03
CA LYS A 113 -32.75 17.70 11.08
C LYS A 113 -32.33 18.10 9.66
N GLY A 114 -33.03 17.59 8.66
CA GLY A 114 -32.86 17.95 7.28
C GLY A 114 -31.42 17.75 6.74
N PRO A 115 -30.83 18.75 6.08
CA PRO A 115 -29.50 18.64 5.46
C PRO A 115 -28.40 18.33 6.47
N ALA A 116 -28.47 18.84 7.70
CA ALA A 116 -27.48 18.59 8.74
C ALA A 116 -27.47 17.12 9.18
N ALA A 117 -28.66 16.50 9.24
CA ALA A 117 -28.79 15.08 9.54
C ALA A 117 -28.11 14.21 8.45
N ARG A 118 -28.32 14.52 7.17
CA ARG A 118 -27.69 13.83 6.04
C ARG A 118 -26.17 13.90 6.08
N VAL A 119 -25.65 15.10 6.32
CA VAL A 119 -24.19 15.30 6.43
C VAL A 119 -23.63 14.55 7.62
N ALA A 120 -24.33 14.53 8.76
CA ALA A 120 -23.87 13.78 9.94
C ALA A 120 -23.78 12.28 9.66
N VAL A 121 -24.75 11.67 8.96
CA VAL A 121 -24.68 10.26 8.53
C VAL A 121 -23.51 10.05 7.58
N GLY A 122 -23.34 10.91 6.57
CA GLY A 122 -22.22 10.82 5.64
C GLY A 122 -20.86 10.91 6.32
N VAL A 123 -20.70 11.84 7.26
CA VAL A 123 -19.45 11.99 8.04
C VAL A 123 -19.20 10.76 8.91
N ALA A 124 -20.24 10.21 9.56
CA ALA A 124 -20.09 9.01 10.38
C ALA A 124 -19.66 7.80 9.55
N SER A 125 -20.27 7.58 8.39
CA SER A 125 -19.88 6.51 7.46
C SER A 125 -18.45 6.67 6.96
N ALA A 126 -18.05 7.90 6.61
CA ALA A 126 -16.69 8.19 6.20
C ALA A 126 -15.68 7.90 7.32
N LEU A 127 -15.95 8.36 8.54
CA LEU A 127 -15.08 8.15 9.71
C LEU A 127 -14.98 6.67 10.10
N SER A 128 -16.08 5.91 9.97
CA SER A 128 -16.07 4.46 10.23
C SER A 128 -15.11 3.73 9.28
N LEU A 129 -15.11 4.09 7.99
CA LEU A 129 -14.18 3.54 7.02
C LEU A 129 -12.74 3.98 7.25
N VAL A 130 -12.50 5.25 7.57
CA VAL A 130 -11.15 5.72 7.95
C VAL A 130 -10.63 4.94 9.16
N GLY A 131 -11.49 4.69 10.15
CA GLY A 131 -11.13 3.90 11.32
C GLY A 131 -10.74 2.47 10.97
N LEU A 132 -11.49 1.81 10.09
CA LEU A 132 -11.18 0.47 9.60
C LEU A 132 -9.85 0.43 8.84
N PHE A 133 -9.59 1.39 7.97
CA PHE A 133 -8.31 1.47 7.24
C PHE A 133 -7.14 1.69 8.20
N ALA A 134 -7.28 2.58 9.18
CA ALA A 134 -6.24 2.81 10.18
C ALA A 134 -5.90 1.55 10.99
N ILE A 135 -6.91 0.73 11.30
CA ILE A 135 -6.73 -0.55 12.00
C ILE A 135 -5.97 -1.55 11.11
N VAL A 136 -6.36 -1.67 9.84
CA VAL A 136 -5.69 -2.57 8.88
C VAL A 136 -4.26 -2.11 8.62
N ASP A 137 -4.04 -0.82 8.41
CA ASP A 137 -2.71 -0.24 8.20
C ASP A 137 -1.82 -0.46 9.42
N GLY A 138 -2.34 -0.26 10.63
CA GLY A 138 -1.66 -0.56 11.88
C GLY A 138 -1.26 -2.03 12.01
N ALA A 139 -2.12 -2.97 11.61
CA ALA A 139 -1.80 -4.39 11.62
C ALA A 139 -0.70 -4.76 10.60
N VAL A 140 -0.75 -4.16 9.41
CA VAL A 140 0.28 -4.32 8.36
C VAL A 140 1.61 -3.71 8.81
N ALA A 141 1.59 -2.53 9.42
CA ALA A 141 2.77 -1.89 9.96
C ALA A 141 3.43 -2.72 11.08
N ALA A 142 2.63 -3.28 12.01
CA ALA A 142 3.11 -4.16 13.06
C ALA A 142 3.75 -5.44 12.50
N LYS A 143 3.13 -6.05 11.49
CA LYS A 143 3.70 -7.18 10.77
C LYS A 143 5.05 -6.80 10.12
N SER A 144 5.09 -5.68 9.41
CA SER A 144 6.30 -5.20 8.75
C SER A 144 7.43 -4.92 9.74
N ALA A 145 7.10 -4.32 10.89
CA ALA A 145 8.07 -4.11 11.96
C ALA A 145 8.62 -5.44 12.51
N ALA A 146 7.76 -6.43 12.72
CA ALA A 146 8.18 -7.76 13.19
C ALA A 146 9.11 -8.45 12.18
N THR A 147 8.76 -8.45 10.89
CA THR A 147 9.58 -9.09 9.84
C THR A 147 10.88 -8.35 9.56
N ASN A 148 10.94 -7.03 9.76
CA ASN A 148 12.16 -6.25 9.58
C ASN A 148 13.15 -6.45 10.74
N ASN A 149 12.66 -6.59 11.96
CA ASN A 149 13.48 -6.65 13.16
C ASN A 149 13.78 -8.08 13.67
N CYS A 150 13.02 -9.09 13.20
CA CYS A 150 13.17 -10.46 13.65
C CYS A 150 13.38 -11.41 12.46
N GLU A 151 14.55 -12.03 12.40
CA GLU A 151 14.89 -12.98 11.33
C GLU A 151 13.98 -14.22 11.35
N GLY A 152 13.60 -14.70 12.53
CA GLY A 152 12.65 -15.80 12.69
C GLY A 152 11.29 -15.48 12.08
N ALA A 153 10.76 -14.27 12.30
CA ALA A 153 9.49 -13.82 11.70
C ALA A 153 9.58 -13.74 10.17
N ARG A 154 10.71 -13.27 9.65
CA ARG A 154 10.96 -13.23 8.19
C ARG A 154 11.03 -14.62 7.57
N ASN A 155 11.72 -15.54 8.21
CA ASN A 155 11.82 -16.93 7.75
C ASN A 155 10.47 -17.65 7.84
N PHE A 156 9.69 -17.37 8.89
CA PHE A 156 8.32 -17.88 9.02
C PHE A 156 7.40 -17.36 7.91
N GLU A 157 7.44 -16.06 7.61
CA GLU A 157 6.65 -15.47 6.53
C GLU A 157 6.99 -16.10 5.16
N ARG A 158 8.28 -16.36 4.89
CA ARG A 158 8.71 -17.03 3.65
C ARG A 158 8.19 -18.45 3.54
N LYS A 159 8.20 -19.20 4.64
CA LYS A 159 7.75 -20.59 4.66
C LYS A 159 6.22 -20.73 4.71
N HIS A 160 5.54 -19.79 5.36
CA HIS A 160 4.11 -19.86 5.65
C HIS A 160 3.39 -18.52 5.34
N PRO A 161 3.36 -18.07 4.07
CA PRO A 161 2.80 -16.77 3.71
C PRO A 161 1.30 -16.67 4.03
N ALA A 162 0.53 -17.74 3.82
CA ALA A 162 -0.90 -17.77 4.13
C ALA A 162 -1.17 -17.63 5.64
N THR A 163 -0.39 -18.32 6.48
CA THR A 163 -0.51 -18.24 7.95
C THR A 163 -0.15 -16.84 8.45
N THR A 164 0.87 -16.21 7.86
CA THR A 164 1.25 -14.83 8.19
C THR A 164 0.14 -13.84 7.81
N MET A 165 -0.51 -14.05 6.65
CA MET A 165 -1.65 -13.25 6.24
C MET A 165 -2.83 -13.41 7.21
N LEU A 166 -3.19 -14.63 7.58
CA LEU A 166 -4.23 -14.90 8.57
C LEU A 166 -3.91 -14.29 9.94
N GLY A 167 -2.66 -14.35 10.38
CA GLY A 167 -2.19 -13.68 11.60
C GLY A 167 -2.35 -12.15 11.52
N THR A 168 -2.06 -11.54 10.39
CA THR A 168 -2.24 -10.09 10.17
C THR A 168 -3.72 -9.71 10.20
N ILE A 169 -4.60 -10.53 9.59
CA ILE A 169 -6.05 -10.35 9.66
C ILE A 169 -6.53 -10.50 11.12
N GLY A 170 -6.05 -11.51 11.83
CA GLY A 170 -6.36 -11.71 13.25
C GLY A 170 -5.96 -10.49 14.09
N LEU A 171 -4.78 -9.93 13.87
CA LEU A 171 -4.31 -8.72 14.54
C LEU A 171 -5.21 -7.51 14.21
N ALA A 172 -5.64 -7.36 12.98
CA ALA A 172 -6.58 -6.31 12.58
C ALA A 172 -7.95 -6.48 13.28
N LEU A 173 -8.46 -7.71 13.41
CA LEU A 173 -9.70 -8.00 14.13
C LEU A 173 -9.58 -7.68 15.63
N VAL A 174 -8.46 -8.03 16.26
CA VAL A 174 -8.16 -7.63 17.65
C VAL A 174 -8.12 -6.12 17.78
N GLY A 175 -7.45 -5.43 16.87
CA GLY A 175 -7.43 -3.97 16.79
C GLY A 175 -8.84 -3.39 16.65
N ALA A 176 -9.66 -3.97 15.77
CA ALA A 176 -11.05 -3.58 15.56
C ALA A 176 -11.93 -3.75 16.81
N HIS A 177 -11.57 -4.65 17.71
CA HIS A 177 -12.29 -4.84 18.98
C HIS A 177 -11.84 -3.86 20.08
N TYR A 178 -10.55 -3.61 20.24
CA TYR A 178 -10.00 -2.86 21.37
C TYR A 178 -9.84 -1.36 21.10
N ILE A 179 -9.42 -0.96 19.89
CA ILE A 179 -9.22 0.46 19.55
C ILE A 179 -10.50 1.28 19.72
N PRO A 180 -11.68 0.79 19.29
CA PRO A 180 -12.95 1.47 19.52
C PRO A 180 -13.25 1.75 20.99
N LYS A 181 -12.99 0.78 21.87
CA LYS A 181 -13.22 0.96 23.32
C LYS A 181 -12.36 2.09 23.89
N GLY A 182 -11.09 2.19 23.45
CA GLY A 182 -10.20 3.29 23.85
C GLY A 182 -10.70 4.65 23.36
N ILE A 183 -11.18 4.73 22.11
CA ILE A 183 -11.73 5.96 21.52
C ILE A 183 -13.03 6.34 22.23
N SER A 184 -13.91 5.38 22.57
CA SER A 184 -15.14 5.63 23.31
C SER A 184 -14.86 6.31 24.66
N ALA A 185 -13.88 5.80 25.41
CA ALA A 185 -13.49 6.38 26.69
C ALA A 185 -12.98 7.83 26.58
N LEU A 186 -12.37 8.18 25.44
CA LEU A 186 -11.93 9.56 25.15
C LEU A 186 -13.10 10.47 24.74
N THR A 187 -14.03 9.97 23.92
CA THR A 187 -15.15 10.76 23.39
C THR A 187 -16.25 10.99 24.43
N ASP A 188 -16.42 10.09 25.40
CA ASP A 188 -17.35 10.29 26.54
C ASP A 188 -16.96 11.51 27.41
N LYS A 189 -15.70 11.98 27.31
CA LYS A 189 -15.22 13.20 28.00
C LYS A 189 -15.50 14.49 27.23
N ILE A 190 -16.09 14.43 26.02
CA ILE A 190 -16.39 15.63 25.24
C ILE A 190 -17.58 16.36 25.87
N SER A 191 -17.35 17.63 26.22
CA SER A 191 -18.37 18.45 26.89
C SER A 191 -19.57 18.76 25.97
N ALA A 192 -20.76 18.90 26.56
CA ALA A 192 -21.99 19.29 25.86
C ALA A 192 -21.84 20.57 25.04
N LYS A 193 -21.00 21.53 25.49
CA LYS A 193 -20.68 22.77 24.78
C LYS A 193 -19.99 22.49 23.44
N ASN A 194 -19.08 21.52 23.39
CA ASN A 194 -18.38 21.14 22.15
C ASN A 194 -19.30 20.36 21.20
N ILE A 195 -20.18 19.53 21.72
CA ILE A 195 -21.24 18.87 20.93
C ILE A 195 -22.13 19.93 20.26
N GLY A 196 -22.58 20.95 20.99
CA GLY A 196 -23.36 22.05 20.44
C GLY A 196 -22.65 22.85 19.35
N LYS A 197 -21.33 23.08 19.49
CA LYS A 197 -20.51 23.68 18.41
C LYS A 197 -20.44 22.79 17.16
N MET A 198 -20.25 21.49 17.32
CA MET A 198 -20.24 20.54 16.22
C MET A 198 -21.60 20.48 15.50
N GLN A 199 -22.72 20.48 16.24
CA GLN A 199 -24.05 20.53 15.66
C GLN A 199 -24.27 21.79 14.82
N LYS A 200 -23.87 22.97 15.31
CA LYS A 200 -23.95 24.24 14.57
C LYS A 200 -23.08 24.20 13.28
N SER A 201 -21.88 23.63 13.36
CA SER A 201 -21.01 23.47 12.20
C SER A 201 -21.61 22.52 11.16
N LEU A 202 -22.18 21.40 11.60
CA LEU A 202 -22.86 20.44 10.72
C LEU A 202 -24.09 21.05 10.06
N THR A 203 -24.86 21.90 10.78
CA THR A 203 -26.02 22.62 10.21
C THR A 203 -25.56 23.55 9.08
N LYS A 204 -24.57 24.40 9.33
CA LYS A 204 -23.99 25.30 8.30
C LYS A 204 -23.44 24.54 7.08
N PHE A 205 -22.72 23.46 7.35
CA PHE A 205 -22.19 22.63 6.27
C PHE A 205 -23.30 21.90 5.50
N GLY A 206 -24.32 21.41 6.20
CA GLY A 206 -25.49 20.75 5.61
C GLY A 206 -26.26 21.66 4.65
N GLU A 207 -26.45 22.95 5.02
CA GLU A 207 -27.06 23.94 4.13
C GLU A 207 -26.22 24.17 2.88
N LYS A 208 -24.89 24.34 3.03
CA LYS A 208 -23.97 24.46 1.88
C LYS A 208 -23.98 23.20 1.01
N PHE A 209 -23.97 22.01 1.62
CA PHE A 209 -24.01 20.74 0.92
C PHE A 209 -25.29 20.60 0.09
N ASN A 210 -26.46 20.89 0.68
CA ASN A 210 -27.74 20.79 0.00
C ASN A 210 -27.88 21.81 -1.17
N ASN A 211 -27.19 22.96 -1.07
CA ASN A 211 -27.20 23.98 -2.11
C ASN A 211 -26.13 23.79 -3.18
N ASN A 212 -25.23 22.83 -3.02
CA ASN A 212 -24.17 22.55 -3.98
C ASN A 212 -24.74 21.96 -5.26
N SER A 213 -24.36 22.53 -6.40
CA SER A 213 -24.84 22.11 -7.74
C SER A 213 -24.47 20.65 -8.07
N PHE A 214 -23.30 20.20 -7.66
CA PHE A 214 -22.84 18.82 -7.84
C PHE A 214 -23.72 17.83 -7.07
N VAL A 215 -24.04 18.14 -5.82
CA VAL A 215 -24.93 17.30 -4.98
C VAL A 215 -26.32 17.23 -5.59
N LYS A 216 -26.88 18.39 -6.03
CA LYS A 216 -28.17 18.45 -6.73
C LYS A 216 -28.17 17.64 -8.03
N SER A 217 -27.09 17.72 -8.81
CA SER A 217 -26.93 16.94 -10.04
C SER A 217 -26.88 15.44 -9.76
N MET A 218 -26.13 15.01 -8.76
CA MET A 218 -26.09 13.61 -8.32
C MET A 218 -27.46 13.13 -7.83
N GLU A 219 -28.15 13.92 -7.02
CA GLU A 219 -29.51 13.59 -6.57
C GLU A 219 -30.52 13.51 -7.73
N SER A 220 -30.43 14.43 -8.69
CA SER A 220 -31.27 14.40 -9.89
C SER A 220 -30.99 13.16 -10.73
N GLY A 221 -29.71 12.84 -10.98
CA GLY A 221 -29.30 11.63 -11.69
C GLY A 221 -29.79 10.36 -10.98
N TRP A 222 -29.65 10.33 -9.66
CA TRP A 222 -30.14 9.24 -8.82
C TRP A 222 -31.66 9.05 -8.92
N ASN A 223 -32.41 10.14 -8.78
CA ASN A 223 -33.88 10.10 -8.87
C ASN A 223 -34.34 9.63 -10.27
N LYS A 224 -33.71 10.12 -11.33
CA LYS A 224 -33.98 9.65 -12.71
C LYS A 224 -33.73 8.15 -12.86
N MET A 225 -32.59 7.64 -12.40
CA MET A 225 -32.30 6.21 -12.42
C MET A 225 -33.30 5.40 -11.60
N ALA A 226 -33.67 5.89 -10.41
CA ALA A 226 -34.65 5.22 -9.55
C ALA A 226 -36.07 5.22 -10.12
N GLN A 227 -36.43 6.21 -10.91
CA GLN A 227 -37.76 6.30 -11.56
C GLN A 227 -37.80 5.48 -12.86
N SER A 228 -36.76 5.51 -13.68
CA SER A 228 -36.72 4.86 -15.00
C SER A 228 -36.41 3.37 -14.95
N ALA A 229 -35.89 2.85 -13.83
CA ALA A 229 -35.52 1.45 -13.73
C ALA A 229 -36.77 0.57 -13.46
N PRO A 230 -36.91 -0.56 -14.17
CA PRO A 230 -37.90 -1.60 -13.83
C PRO A 230 -37.75 -2.05 -12.38
N SER A 231 -38.85 -2.55 -11.79
CA SER A 231 -38.88 -2.94 -10.36
C SER A 231 -37.80 -3.96 -9.98
N SER A 232 -37.46 -4.87 -10.88
CA SER A 232 -36.36 -5.83 -10.76
C SER A 232 -34.96 -5.14 -10.74
N LEU A 233 -34.77 -4.10 -11.56
CA LEU A 233 -33.52 -3.33 -11.61
C LEU A 233 -33.41 -2.30 -10.47
N LYS A 234 -34.51 -1.87 -9.85
CA LYS A 234 -34.50 -1.00 -8.67
C LYS A 234 -33.84 -1.68 -7.47
N SER A 235 -34.11 -2.97 -7.30
CA SER A 235 -33.42 -3.78 -6.26
C SER A 235 -31.94 -3.94 -6.62
N VAL A 236 -31.63 -4.32 -7.85
CA VAL A 236 -30.24 -4.48 -8.33
C VAL A 236 -29.48 -3.17 -8.25
N GLY A 237 -30.07 -2.02 -8.62
CA GLY A 237 -29.45 -0.71 -8.52
C GLY A 237 -29.13 -0.31 -7.07
N LYS A 238 -30.00 -0.59 -6.12
CA LYS A 238 -29.75 -0.37 -4.69
C LYS A 238 -28.60 -1.25 -4.17
N TYR A 239 -28.57 -2.53 -4.59
CA TYR A 239 -27.46 -3.44 -4.25
C TYR A 239 -26.17 -3.07 -4.97
N ALA A 240 -26.20 -2.67 -6.23
CA ALA A 240 -25.03 -2.24 -6.98
C ALA A 240 -24.36 -1.03 -6.35
N LEU A 241 -25.15 -0.07 -5.84
CA LEU A 241 -24.60 1.08 -5.12
C LEU A 241 -24.06 0.73 -3.75
N ALA A 242 -24.75 -0.14 -3.03
CA ALA A 242 -24.24 -0.65 -1.76
C ALA A 242 -22.95 -1.45 -1.95
N LEU A 243 -22.79 -2.15 -3.09
CA LEU A 243 -21.62 -2.95 -3.43
C LEU A 243 -20.51 -2.14 -4.11
N ALA A 244 -20.78 -0.93 -4.62
CA ALA A 244 -19.77 -0.11 -5.31
C ALA A 244 -18.51 0.16 -4.44
N PRO A 245 -18.62 0.57 -3.17
CA PRO A 245 -17.46 0.71 -2.30
C PRO A 245 -16.71 -0.62 -2.12
N LEU A 246 -17.43 -1.74 -1.99
CA LEU A 246 -16.82 -3.06 -1.87
C LEU A 246 -16.05 -3.44 -3.14
N ALA A 247 -16.63 -3.18 -4.32
CA ALA A 247 -15.96 -3.43 -5.60
C ALA A 247 -14.68 -2.61 -5.75
N VAL A 248 -14.69 -1.35 -5.31
CA VAL A 248 -13.47 -0.49 -5.30
C VAL A 248 -12.43 -1.06 -4.31
N VAL A 249 -12.84 -1.51 -3.12
CA VAL A 249 -11.93 -2.16 -2.16
C VAL A 249 -11.29 -3.40 -2.77
N VAL A 250 -12.11 -4.29 -3.32
CA VAL A 250 -11.63 -5.54 -3.94
C VAL A 250 -10.71 -5.24 -5.13
N GLY A 251 -11.09 -4.31 -5.99
CA GLY A 251 -10.27 -3.88 -7.13
C GLY A 251 -8.94 -3.26 -6.70
N THR A 252 -8.95 -2.43 -5.66
CA THR A 252 -7.74 -1.82 -5.10
C THR A 252 -6.82 -2.87 -4.49
N LEU A 253 -7.37 -3.82 -3.74
CA LEU A 253 -6.62 -4.93 -3.17
C LEU A 253 -6.03 -5.81 -4.27
N ALA A 254 -6.82 -6.21 -5.27
CA ALA A 254 -6.35 -6.99 -6.41
C ALA A 254 -5.20 -6.29 -7.14
N HIS A 255 -5.32 -4.98 -7.40
CA HIS A 255 -4.27 -4.17 -8.01
C HIS A 255 -3.00 -4.12 -7.15
N ALA A 256 -3.14 -3.92 -5.83
CA ALA A 256 -2.00 -3.89 -4.91
C ALA A 256 -1.28 -5.25 -4.83
N PHE A 257 -2.03 -6.35 -4.84
CA PHE A 257 -1.47 -7.70 -4.87
C PHE A 257 -0.75 -8.01 -6.17
N ASP A 258 -1.35 -7.70 -7.33
CA ASP A 258 -0.73 -7.91 -8.64
C ASP A 258 0.57 -7.10 -8.76
N HIS A 259 0.54 -5.83 -8.38
CA HIS A 259 1.72 -4.97 -8.38
C HIS A 259 2.82 -5.51 -7.44
N SER A 260 2.46 -5.94 -6.23
CA SER A 260 3.40 -6.52 -5.27
C SER A 260 4.02 -7.82 -5.81
N ALA A 261 3.23 -8.70 -6.42
CA ALA A 261 3.70 -9.92 -7.04
C ALA A 261 4.66 -9.63 -8.21
N LYS A 262 4.35 -8.67 -9.06
CA LYS A 262 5.20 -8.22 -10.15
C LYS A 262 6.53 -7.67 -9.63
N LYS A 263 6.50 -6.79 -8.63
CA LYS A 263 7.69 -6.24 -7.99
C LYS A 263 8.59 -7.34 -7.42
N ASN A 264 8.00 -8.31 -6.72
CA ASN A 264 8.75 -9.42 -6.14
C ASN A 264 9.40 -10.32 -7.20
N ARG A 265 8.72 -10.56 -8.33
CA ARG A 265 9.29 -11.30 -9.48
C ARG A 265 10.49 -10.56 -10.06
N VAL A 266 10.35 -9.26 -10.31
CA VAL A 266 11.45 -8.43 -10.83
C VAL A 266 12.61 -8.37 -9.83
N ALA A 267 12.35 -8.23 -8.54
CA ALA A 267 13.39 -8.27 -7.51
C ALA A 267 14.14 -9.62 -7.49
N ALA A 268 13.42 -10.72 -7.64
CA ALA A 268 14.02 -12.05 -7.71
C ALA A 268 14.88 -12.25 -9.00
N GLN A 269 14.43 -11.68 -10.12
CA GLN A 269 15.22 -11.68 -11.36
C GLN A 269 16.52 -10.87 -11.20
N ASN A 270 16.40 -9.63 -10.72
CA ASN A 270 17.57 -8.78 -10.47
C ASN A 270 18.57 -9.44 -9.50
N PHE A 271 18.06 -10.13 -8.46
CA PHE A 271 18.92 -10.87 -7.53
C PHE A 271 19.71 -11.98 -8.24
N ARG A 272 19.05 -12.77 -9.09
CA ARG A 272 19.69 -13.81 -9.88
C ARG A 272 20.73 -13.24 -10.82
N GLU A 273 20.39 -12.17 -11.56
CA GLU A 273 21.30 -11.52 -12.49
C GLU A 273 22.58 -11.03 -11.81
N VAL A 274 22.48 -10.45 -10.60
CA VAL A 274 23.66 -10.02 -9.84
C VAL A 274 24.48 -11.23 -9.38
N LYS A 275 23.82 -12.33 -8.95
CA LYS A 275 24.50 -13.57 -8.57
C LYS A 275 25.22 -14.22 -9.74
N ASP A 276 24.57 -14.29 -10.89
CA ASP A 276 25.14 -14.85 -12.10
C ASP A 276 26.37 -14.02 -12.55
N LEU A 277 26.27 -12.68 -12.43
CA LEU A 277 27.41 -11.79 -12.70
C LEU A 277 28.57 -12.02 -11.72
N GLN A 278 28.30 -12.22 -10.42
CA GLN A 278 29.35 -12.58 -9.45
C GLN A 278 30.06 -13.89 -9.86
N MET A 279 29.29 -14.90 -10.25
CA MET A 279 29.83 -16.18 -10.67
C MET A 279 30.64 -16.07 -11.98
N GLU A 280 30.18 -15.28 -12.92
CA GLU A 280 30.89 -15.03 -14.18
C GLU A 280 32.22 -14.34 -13.93
N ILE A 281 32.26 -13.29 -13.10
CA ILE A 281 33.50 -12.60 -12.71
C ILE A 281 34.49 -13.57 -12.06
N LEU A 282 34.01 -14.40 -11.12
CA LEU A 282 34.87 -15.41 -10.46
C LEU A 282 35.43 -16.42 -11.45
N ASN A 283 34.63 -16.94 -12.37
CA ASN A 283 35.06 -17.88 -13.40
C ASN A 283 36.10 -17.24 -14.34
N GLN A 284 35.85 -15.99 -14.75
CA GLN A 284 36.79 -15.26 -15.63
C GLN A 284 38.14 -15.03 -14.93
N ARG A 285 38.13 -14.67 -13.64
CA ARG A 285 39.35 -14.53 -12.83
C ARG A 285 40.11 -15.85 -12.72
N ARG A 286 39.40 -16.97 -12.49
CA ARG A 286 40.00 -18.31 -12.45
C ARG A 286 40.67 -18.68 -13.76
N ILE A 287 40.00 -18.47 -14.89
CA ILE A 287 40.55 -18.73 -16.22
C ILE A 287 41.80 -17.86 -16.47
N ASN A 288 41.76 -16.59 -16.10
CA ASN A 288 42.88 -15.68 -16.28
C ASN A 288 44.09 -16.09 -15.41
N CYS A 289 43.86 -16.54 -14.15
CA CYS A 289 44.90 -17.11 -13.30
C CYS A 289 45.52 -18.39 -13.90
N GLN A 290 44.72 -19.29 -14.42
CA GLN A 290 45.21 -20.52 -15.06
C GLN A 290 46.08 -20.20 -16.27
N LYS A 291 45.63 -19.28 -17.15
CA LYS A 291 46.42 -18.83 -18.32
C LYS A 291 47.73 -18.20 -17.89
N ALA A 292 47.74 -17.38 -16.84
CA ALA A 292 48.96 -16.77 -16.31
C ALA A 292 49.96 -17.83 -15.78
N ASN A 293 49.46 -18.84 -15.04
CA ASN A 293 50.28 -19.94 -14.52
C ASN A 293 50.88 -20.78 -15.63
N VAL A 294 50.10 -21.11 -16.66
CA VAL A 294 50.64 -21.86 -17.85
C VAL A 294 51.69 -21.02 -18.57
N ALA A 295 51.47 -19.73 -18.78
CA ALA A 295 52.42 -18.84 -19.42
C ALA A 295 53.73 -18.73 -18.60
N MET A 296 53.65 -18.72 -17.27
CA MET A 296 54.82 -18.68 -16.39
C MET A 296 55.56 -20.00 -16.41
N ALA A 297 54.88 -21.15 -16.40
CA ALA A 297 55.49 -22.48 -16.52
C ALA A 297 56.24 -22.63 -17.84
N ASN A 298 55.65 -22.22 -18.98
CA ASN A 298 56.29 -22.26 -20.28
C ASN A 298 57.55 -21.36 -20.36
N LYS A 299 57.52 -20.18 -19.69
CA LYS A 299 58.72 -19.32 -19.60
C LYS A 299 59.82 -19.94 -18.76
N LEU A 300 59.52 -20.62 -17.68
CA LEU A 300 60.51 -21.35 -16.85
C LEU A 300 61.12 -22.50 -17.61
N ASN A 301 60.32 -23.30 -18.30
CA ASN A 301 60.81 -24.39 -19.12
C ASN A 301 61.71 -23.90 -20.26
N ALA A 302 61.37 -22.78 -20.92
CA ALA A 302 62.19 -22.17 -21.95
C ALA A 302 63.54 -21.55 -21.47
N ARG A 303 63.63 -21.28 -20.15
CA ARG A 303 64.88 -20.80 -19.52
C ARG A 303 65.81 -21.95 -19.10
N ASN A 304 65.24 -23.12 -18.86
CA ASN A 304 65.98 -24.31 -18.39
C ASN A 304 66.35 -25.24 -19.51
N ALA A 305 65.92 -24.97 -20.75
CA ALA A 305 66.38 -25.62 -22.00
C ALA A 305 67.41 -24.74 -22.70
#